data_e6542d94f3366f1f0aa4aac63a1ed6a3
#
_entry.id   e6542d94f3366f1f0aa4aac63a1ed6a3
#
_cell.length_a   1.000
_cell.length_b   1.000
_cell.length_c   1.000
_cell.angle_alpha   90.00
_cell.angle_beta   90.00
_cell.angle_gamma   90.00
#
_symmetry.space_group_name_H-M   'P 1'
#
loop_
_entity.id
_entity.type
_entity.pdbx_description
1 polymer ?
#
loop_
_entity_poly.entity_id
_entity_poly.type
_entity_poly.pdbx_seq_one_letter_code
_entity_poly.pdbx_strand_id
1 'polypeptide(L)'
;MFEKAGLDAIFEELSVPGTCTVGYNNLRFDDEFLRYGFFRNFVEPYAREWKNGNSRFDVFELVRAAGALRREGINWPLNDDGTTSYRLEAITQLNNIDHGNVHDALSDVFATIGLARLIRREQPRLFDYYLSLRDKRRVKKLLEPFRQTPVVFVSALNSREKFNVAPVLAVGLNPLNSNSVIAVDLSLDIDPLLEATSEEIRHNLLTASKEDRYPIRDIRLNKCPFVVTKEVVTQRINHYLKIDWEEVENRRLKLQGDWFSENLLSAFSVHPPMREEDPDASLYDGFLSDQDVAKMEPFNEAIKENRWLDTQFTESRLNSLASRLKARSFPHCMSESEQRNWGNFVRKKLTSDGPWLGIDEYFEKIGELSKNALDRPNTSDHLILEDLIKHGRKLASRYQIDLDKA
;
A
#
# COMPACT_ATOMS: atom_id res chain seq x y z
N MET A 1 23.78 8.42 -8.60
CA MET A 1 23.26 9.77 -8.87
C MET A 1 21.76 9.80 -9.11
N PHE A 2 21.22 8.80 -9.77
CA PHE A 2 19.86 8.90 -10.32
C PHE A 2 18.73 8.69 -9.31
N GLU A 3 18.84 7.76 -8.36
CA GLU A 3 17.75 7.47 -7.41
C GLU A 3 17.48 8.64 -6.46
N LYS A 4 18.50 9.11 -5.75
CA LYS A 4 18.35 10.21 -4.78
C LYS A 4 17.83 11.50 -5.43
N ALA A 5 18.43 11.91 -6.57
CA ALA A 5 18.01 13.13 -7.28
C ALA A 5 16.56 13.02 -7.81
N GLY A 6 16.16 11.86 -8.31
CA GLY A 6 14.78 11.63 -8.76
C GLY A 6 13.79 11.69 -7.61
N LEU A 7 14.12 11.06 -6.47
CA LEU A 7 13.26 11.09 -5.28
C LEU A 7 13.19 12.49 -4.66
N ASP A 8 14.28 13.25 -4.65
CA ASP A 8 14.26 14.63 -4.17
C ASP A 8 13.33 15.50 -5.02
N ALA A 9 13.41 15.41 -6.35
CA ALA A 9 12.50 16.13 -7.26
C ALA A 9 11.04 15.74 -7.03
N ILE A 10 10.74 14.44 -6.89
CA ILE A 10 9.40 13.97 -6.57
C ILE A 10 8.94 14.51 -5.22
N PHE A 11 9.80 14.51 -4.20
CA PHE A 11 9.47 15.01 -2.87
C PHE A 11 9.17 16.52 -2.89
N GLU A 12 9.93 17.31 -3.62
CA GLU A 12 9.72 18.75 -3.78
C GLU A 12 8.34 19.05 -4.38
N GLU A 13 7.98 18.40 -5.47
CA GLU A 13 6.65 18.53 -6.11
C GLU A 13 5.52 18.10 -5.18
N LEU A 14 5.64 16.94 -4.55
CA LEU A 14 4.59 16.41 -3.68
C LEU A 14 4.49 17.12 -2.34
N SER A 15 5.47 17.93 -1.95
CA SER A 15 5.51 18.67 -0.68
C SER A 15 4.99 20.11 -0.80
N VAL A 16 4.64 20.57 -2.00
CA VAL A 16 4.01 21.89 -2.18
C VAL A 16 2.75 21.97 -1.29
N PRO A 17 2.60 23.06 -0.49
CA PRO A 17 1.47 23.19 0.42
C PRO A 17 0.11 23.06 -0.26
N GLY A 18 -0.79 22.29 0.34
CA GLY A 18 -2.14 22.04 -0.19
C GLY A 18 -2.21 21.00 -1.31
N THR A 19 -1.11 20.35 -1.65
CA THR A 19 -1.09 19.29 -2.68
C THR A 19 -1.94 18.10 -2.26
N CYS A 20 -2.75 17.61 -3.21
CA CYS A 20 -3.44 16.32 -3.10
C CYS A 20 -2.85 15.33 -4.12
N THR A 21 -2.09 14.35 -3.66
CA THR A 21 -1.57 13.30 -4.54
C THR A 21 -2.70 12.34 -4.92
N VAL A 22 -2.87 12.11 -6.22
CA VAL A 22 -3.94 11.28 -6.77
C VAL A 22 -3.34 10.15 -7.61
N GLY A 23 -3.88 8.95 -7.48
CA GLY A 23 -3.48 7.81 -8.29
C GLY A 23 -4.55 6.71 -8.30
N TYR A 24 -4.23 5.58 -8.93
CA TYR A 24 -5.07 4.39 -8.97
C TYR A 24 -4.39 3.27 -8.16
N ASN A 25 -4.94 2.95 -6.99
CA ASN A 25 -4.33 2.06 -6.00
C ASN A 25 -3.01 2.59 -5.39
N ASN A 26 -2.79 3.90 -5.49
CA ASN A 26 -1.56 4.55 -5.03
C ASN A 26 -1.34 4.42 -3.52
N LEU A 27 -2.38 4.41 -2.70
CA LEU A 27 -2.27 4.29 -1.24
C LEU A 27 -1.71 2.94 -0.76
N ARG A 28 -1.75 1.92 -1.62
CA ARG A 28 -1.23 0.57 -1.32
C ARG A 28 0.02 0.21 -2.10
N PHE A 29 0.31 0.92 -3.18
CA PHE A 29 1.42 0.62 -4.07
C PHE A 29 2.41 1.79 -4.16
N ASP A 30 2.11 2.85 -4.89
CA ASP A 30 3.04 3.96 -5.14
C ASP A 30 3.53 4.64 -3.87
N ASP A 31 2.64 4.84 -2.89
CA ASP A 31 2.99 5.45 -1.61
C ASP A 31 4.00 4.60 -0.82
N GLU A 32 3.87 3.27 -0.85
CA GLU A 32 4.82 2.39 -0.18
C GLU A 32 6.19 2.46 -0.87
N PHE A 33 6.25 2.42 -2.20
CA PHE A 33 7.51 2.60 -2.93
C PHE A 33 8.18 3.94 -2.61
N LEU A 34 7.39 5.02 -2.59
CA LEU A 34 7.92 6.35 -2.26
C LEU A 34 8.40 6.42 -0.82
N ARG A 35 7.66 5.86 0.15
CA ARG A 35 8.05 5.84 1.56
C ARG A 35 9.38 5.13 1.78
N TYR A 36 9.54 3.92 1.23
CA TYR A 36 10.79 3.17 1.32
C TYR A 36 11.92 3.87 0.55
N GLY A 37 11.63 4.43 -0.62
CA GLY A 37 12.57 5.22 -1.39
C GLY A 37 13.06 6.44 -0.62
N PHE A 38 12.16 7.21 -0.02
CA PHE A 38 12.49 8.37 0.81
C PHE A 38 13.29 7.96 2.04
N PHE A 39 12.83 6.96 2.79
CA PHE A 39 13.49 6.48 3.99
C PHE A 39 14.95 6.09 3.75
N ARG A 40 15.22 5.24 2.74
CA ARG A 40 16.59 4.81 2.42
C ARG A 40 17.48 5.89 1.83
N ASN A 41 16.91 7.04 1.47
CA ASN A 41 17.62 8.22 0.99
C ASN A 41 17.57 9.40 1.97
N PHE A 42 17.19 9.16 3.23
CA PHE A 42 17.16 10.13 4.32
C PHE A 42 16.19 11.29 4.10
N VAL A 43 15.17 11.10 3.29
CA VAL A 43 14.07 12.03 3.14
C VAL A 43 12.92 11.59 4.06
N GLU A 44 12.24 12.54 4.71
CA GLU A 44 11.14 12.21 5.61
C GLU A 44 9.99 11.53 4.83
N PRO A 45 9.63 10.27 5.14
CA PRO A 45 8.80 9.46 4.25
C PRO A 45 7.32 9.83 4.25
N TYR A 46 6.83 10.51 5.30
CA TYR A 46 5.39 10.74 5.50
C TYR A 46 4.96 12.18 5.37
N ALA A 47 5.87 13.19 5.47
CA ALA A 47 5.53 14.62 5.55
C ALA A 47 4.66 15.07 4.37
N ARG A 48 4.98 14.64 3.14
CA ARG A 48 4.23 14.96 1.93
C ARG A 48 2.76 14.51 1.96
N GLU A 49 2.40 13.60 2.85
CA GLU A 49 1.07 13.00 2.89
C GLU A 49 0.07 13.80 3.72
N TRP A 50 0.57 14.64 4.64
CA TRP A 50 -0.29 15.32 5.61
C TRP A 50 0.21 16.72 6.03
N LYS A 51 1.51 17.01 5.92
CA LYS A 51 2.07 18.29 6.35
C LYS A 51 1.57 19.42 5.44
N ASN A 52 1.43 20.62 5.95
CA ASN A 52 1.06 21.84 5.20
C ASN A 52 -0.29 21.73 4.44
N GLY A 53 -1.25 20.95 4.97
CA GLY A 53 -2.55 20.78 4.32
C GLY A 53 -2.54 19.75 3.15
N ASN A 54 -1.45 19.04 2.97
CA ASN A 54 -1.34 17.99 1.96
C ASN A 54 -2.25 16.81 2.28
N SER A 55 -2.59 16.05 1.26
CA SER A 55 -3.49 14.91 1.37
C SER A 55 -3.26 13.93 0.22
N ARG A 56 -3.93 12.79 0.30
CA ARG A 56 -3.88 11.73 -0.72
C ARG A 56 -5.30 11.33 -1.10
N PHE A 57 -5.45 10.85 -2.33
CA PHE A 57 -6.73 10.43 -2.87
C PHE A 57 -6.51 9.22 -3.80
N ASP A 58 -7.28 8.17 -3.59
CA ASP A 58 -7.17 6.95 -4.39
C ASP A 58 -8.41 6.77 -5.24
N VAL A 59 -8.25 6.90 -6.56
CA VAL A 59 -9.35 6.74 -7.52
C VAL A 59 -9.87 5.30 -7.54
N PHE A 60 -9.03 4.31 -7.21
CA PHE A 60 -9.45 2.91 -7.14
C PHE A 60 -10.49 2.66 -6.03
N GLU A 61 -10.31 3.27 -4.87
CA GLU A 61 -11.30 3.18 -3.78
C GLU A 61 -12.59 3.95 -4.12
N LEU A 62 -12.48 5.09 -4.82
CA LEU A 62 -13.64 5.81 -5.36
C LEU A 62 -14.43 4.96 -6.37
N VAL A 63 -13.74 4.31 -7.30
CA VAL A 63 -14.34 3.40 -8.29
C VAL A 63 -15.07 2.26 -7.61
N ARG A 64 -14.44 1.64 -6.60
CA ARG A 64 -15.04 0.58 -5.82
C ARG A 64 -16.31 1.05 -5.11
N ALA A 65 -16.27 2.21 -4.50
CA ALA A 65 -17.43 2.80 -3.84
C ALA A 65 -18.56 3.14 -4.83
N ALA A 66 -18.23 3.67 -6.02
CA ALA A 66 -19.20 3.92 -7.07
C ALA A 66 -19.84 2.62 -7.58
N GLY A 67 -19.05 1.60 -7.87
CA GLY A 67 -19.51 0.28 -8.29
C GLY A 67 -20.35 -0.45 -7.26
N ALA A 68 -20.12 -0.16 -5.99
CA ALA A 68 -20.88 -0.72 -4.88
C ALA A 68 -22.20 0.03 -4.60
N LEU A 69 -22.21 1.35 -4.65
CA LEU A 69 -23.28 2.15 -4.09
C LEU A 69 -23.98 3.10 -5.11
N ARG A 70 -23.33 3.41 -6.23
CA ARG A 70 -23.81 4.43 -7.20
C ARG A 70 -23.36 4.05 -8.61
N ARG A 71 -24.03 3.04 -9.18
CA ARG A 71 -23.62 2.43 -10.45
C ARG A 71 -24.09 3.18 -11.69
N GLU A 72 -25.04 4.08 -11.54
CA GLU A 72 -25.71 4.78 -12.64
C GLU A 72 -24.75 5.70 -13.41
N GLY A 73 -24.90 5.74 -14.73
CA GLY A 73 -24.07 6.57 -15.63
C GLY A 73 -22.67 6.02 -15.93
N ILE A 74 -22.31 4.84 -15.37
CA ILE A 74 -21.04 4.18 -15.57
C ILE A 74 -21.27 2.76 -16.06
N ASN A 75 -20.57 2.35 -17.10
CA ASN A 75 -20.57 0.99 -17.60
C ASN A 75 -19.56 0.14 -16.81
N TRP A 76 -20.03 -0.95 -16.22
CA TRP A 76 -19.23 -1.78 -15.32
C TRP A 76 -18.79 -3.08 -15.99
N PRO A 77 -17.49 -3.30 -16.21
CA PRO A 77 -16.99 -4.58 -16.69
C PRO A 77 -17.16 -5.67 -15.63
N LEU A 78 -17.28 -6.90 -16.09
CA LEU A 78 -17.38 -8.08 -15.24
C LEU A 78 -16.12 -8.94 -15.34
N ASN A 79 -15.77 -9.60 -14.26
CA ASN A 79 -14.82 -10.69 -14.22
C ASN A 79 -15.48 -11.98 -14.72
N ASP A 80 -14.70 -13.03 -14.95
CA ASP A 80 -15.18 -14.35 -15.41
C ASP A 80 -16.18 -14.99 -14.43
N ASP A 81 -16.08 -14.66 -13.14
CA ASP A 81 -16.97 -15.11 -12.07
C ASP A 81 -18.26 -14.25 -11.95
N GLY A 82 -18.47 -13.31 -12.86
CA GLY A 82 -19.62 -12.40 -12.87
C GLY A 82 -19.54 -11.25 -11.85
N THR A 83 -18.51 -11.16 -11.04
CA THR A 83 -18.30 -10.02 -10.15
C THR A 83 -17.83 -8.78 -10.91
N THR A 84 -18.05 -7.59 -10.35
CA THR A 84 -17.61 -6.33 -10.98
C THR A 84 -16.09 -6.27 -11.03
N SER A 85 -15.54 -6.01 -12.21
CA SER A 85 -14.12 -5.75 -12.40
C SER A 85 -13.82 -4.27 -12.16
N TYR A 86 -12.77 -4.01 -11.39
CA TYR A 86 -12.26 -2.67 -11.12
C TYR A 86 -10.87 -2.46 -11.74
N ARG A 87 -10.51 -3.22 -12.78
CA ARG A 87 -9.25 -3.01 -13.51
C ARG A 87 -9.35 -1.73 -14.32
N LEU A 88 -8.33 -0.87 -14.23
CA LEU A 88 -8.31 0.44 -14.90
C LEU A 88 -8.57 0.31 -16.40
N GLU A 89 -7.85 -0.56 -17.07
CA GLU A 89 -8.00 -0.85 -18.51
C GLU A 89 -9.43 -1.23 -18.87
N ALA A 90 -10.01 -2.20 -18.16
CA ALA A 90 -11.34 -2.73 -18.48
C ALA A 90 -12.43 -1.67 -18.31
N ILE A 91 -12.38 -0.87 -17.22
CA ILE A 91 -13.39 0.13 -16.96
C ILE A 91 -13.24 1.35 -17.90
N THR A 92 -12.02 1.77 -18.23
CA THR A 92 -11.77 2.88 -19.15
C THR A 92 -12.19 2.54 -20.56
N GLN A 93 -11.84 1.35 -21.05
CA GLN A 93 -12.25 0.85 -22.36
C GLN A 93 -13.77 0.81 -22.50
N LEU A 94 -14.49 0.24 -21.51
CA LEU A 94 -15.94 0.11 -21.56
C LEU A 94 -16.69 1.45 -21.48
N ASN A 95 -16.04 2.48 -20.97
CA ASN A 95 -16.59 3.84 -20.87
C ASN A 95 -16.02 4.82 -21.90
N ASN A 96 -15.34 4.33 -22.94
CA ASN A 96 -14.73 5.13 -24.02
C ASN A 96 -13.79 6.22 -23.50
N ILE A 97 -13.05 5.93 -22.44
CA ILE A 97 -11.97 6.78 -21.93
C ILE A 97 -10.69 6.37 -22.65
N ASP A 98 -10.02 7.32 -23.28
CA ASP A 98 -8.76 7.06 -23.96
C ASP A 98 -7.70 6.57 -22.95
N HIS A 99 -7.11 5.41 -23.23
CA HIS A 99 -6.10 4.78 -22.40
C HIS A 99 -4.74 4.72 -23.11
N GLY A 100 -4.64 5.26 -24.35
CA GLY A 100 -3.39 5.22 -25.10
C GLY A 100 -2.80 3.82 -25.20
N ASN A 101 -1.46 3.73 -25.06
CA ASN A 101 -0.77 2.43 -24.97
C ASN A 101 -0.91 1.87 -23.56
N VAL A 102 -1.59 0.74 -23.44
CA VAL A 102 -1.75 -0.01 -22.19
C VAL A 102 -0.36 -0.33 -21.60
N HIS A 103 -0.21 -0.14 -20.27
CA HIS A 103 1.05 -0.30 -19.51
C HIS A 103 2.12 0.79 -19.77
N ASP A 104 1.78 1.87 -20.47
CA ASP A 104 2.58 3.09 -20.42
C ASP A 104 2.17 3.93 -19.21
N ALA A 105 3.10 4.26 -18.33
CA ALA A 105 2.82 4.96 -17.07
C ALA A 105 2.06 6.28 -17.26
N LEU A 106 2.35 7.02 -18.32
CA LEU A 106 1.66 8.27 -18.63
C LEU A 106 0.21 8.02 -19.10
N SER A 107 0.01 6.97 -19.88
CA SER A 107 -1.33 6.53 -20.31
C SER A 107 -2.20 6.14 -19.12
N ASP A 108 -1.66 5.42 -18.14
CA ASP A 108 -2.37 5.06 -16.90
C ASP A 108 -2.76 6.30 -16.09
N VAL A 109 -1.91 7.34 -16.06
CA VAL A 109 -2.25 8.62 -15.42
C VAL A 109 -3.41 9.30 -16.13
N PHE A 110 -3.41 9.41 -17.45
CA PHE A 110 -4.53 10.01 -18.21
C PHE A 110 -5.83 9.21 -18.07
N ALA A 111 -5.76 7.89 -18.09
CA ALA A 111 -6.86 6.98 -17.84
C ALA A 111 -7.45 7.19 -16.43
N THR A 112 -6.60 7.31 -15.42
CA THR A 112 -7.02 7.60 -14.03
C THR A 112 -7.74 8.94 -13.93
N ILE A 113 -7.20 10.00 -14.56
CA ILE A 113 -7.83 11.32 -14.60
C ILE A 113 -9.18 11.25 -15.33
N GLY A 114 -9.25 10.57 -16.48
CA GLY A 114 -10.48 10.39 -17.25
C GLY A 114 -11.56 9.69 -16.44
N LEU A 115 -11.21 8.63 -15.71
CA LEU A 115 -12.12 7.88 -14.86
C LEU A 115 -12.60 8.70 -13.66
N ALA A 116 -11.70 9.44 -13.00
CA ALA A 116 -12.08 10.35 -11.92
C ALA A 116 -13.06 11.44 -12.40
N ARG A 117 -12.84 12.00 -13.60
CA ARG A 117 -13.74 12.98 -14.24
C ARG A 117 -15.10 12.37 -14.57
N LEU A 118 -15.13 11.12 -15.08
CA LEU A 118 -16.38 10.39 -15.34
C LEU A 118 -17.18 10.26 -14.05
N ILE A 119 -16.59 9.74 -12.97
CA ILE A 119 -17.29 9.56 -11.70
C ILE A 119 -17.75 10.91 -11.13
N ARG A 120 -16.92 11.95 -11.20
CA ARG A 120 -17.32 13.29 -10.75
C ARG A 120 -18.52 13.85 -11.51
N ARG A 121 -18.62 13.59 -12.82
CA ARG A 121 -19.72 14.02 -13.66
C ARG A 121 -21.01 13.26 -13.37
N GLU A 122 -20.94 11.92 -13.32
CA GLU A 122 -22.10 11.05 -13.17
C GLU A 122 -22.58 10.95 -11.70
N GLN A 123 -21.64 11.00 -10.75
CA GLN A 123 -21.88 10.80 -9.31
C GLN A 123 -21.21 11.90 -8.46
N PRO A 124 -21.52 13.19 -8.67
CA PRO A 124 -20.81 14.31 -8.04
C PRO A 124 -20.88 14.26 -6.51
N ARG A 125 -22.03 13.88 -5.94
CA ARG A 125 -22.18 13.78 -4.47
C ARG A 125 -21.30 12.68 -3.87
N LEU A 126 -21.14 11.55 -4.55
CA LEU A 126 -20.25 10.49 -4.11
C LEU A 126 -18.79 10.94 -4.18
N PHE A 127 -18.41 11.60 -5.28
CA PHE A 127 -17.06 12.14 -5.47
C PHE A 127 -16.71 13.12 -4.36
N ASP A 128 -17.54 14.12 -4.10
CA ASP A 128 -17.30 15.13 -3.08
C ASP A 128 -17.29 14.54 -1.66
N TYR A 129 -18.16 13.56 -1.42
CA TYR A 129 -18.18 12.82 -0.16
C TYR A 129 -16.86 12.09 0.06
N TYR A 130 -16.41 11.30 -0.93
CA TYR A 130 -15.16 10.57 -0.81
C TYR A 130 -13.95 11.52 -0.71
N LEU A 131 -13.94 12.61 -1.46
CA LEU A 131 -12.91 13.64 -1.36
C LEU A 131 -12.79 14.20 0.08
N SER A 132 -13.91 14.28 0.80
CA SER A 132 -13.94 14.74 2.18
C SER A 132 -13.35 13.74 3.19
N LEU A 133 -13.30 12.43 2.84
CA LEU A 133 -12.72 11.39 3.69
C LEU A 133 -11.17 11.39 3.71
N ARG A 134 -10.53 12.30 2.96
CA ARG A 134 -9.10 12.57 3.10
C ARG A 134 -8.74 13.12 4.49
N ASP A 135 -9.67 13.78 5.16
CA ASP A 135 -9.50 14.19 6.56
C ASP A 135 -9.80 13.02 7.49
N LYS A 136 -8.75 12.46 8.08
CA LYS A 136 -8.86 11.35 9.03
C LYS A 136 -9.76 11.65 10.24
N ARG A 137 -9.91 12.94 10.62
CA ARG A 137 -10.80 13.35 11.72
C ARG A 137 -12.26 13.14 11.34
N ARG A 138 -12.60 13.39 10.06
CA ARG A 138 -13.94 13.11 9.54
C ARG A 138 -14.24 11.61 9.53
N VAL A 139 -13.29 10.79 9.10
CA VAL A 139 -13.43 9.33 9.14
C VAL A 139 -13.62 8.85 10.57
N LYS A 140 -12.79 9.32 11.50
CA LYS A 140 -12.92 8.97 12.93
C LYS A 140 -14.30 9.32 13.47
N LYS A 141 -14.81 10.53 13.18
CA LYS A 141 -16.14 10.97 13.60
C LYS A 141 -17.29 10.09 13.07
N LEU A 142 -17.14 9.48 11.90
CA LEU A 142 -18.13 8.54 11.37
C LEU A 142 -18.12 7.20 12.09
N LEU A 143 -16.99 6.82 12.68
CA LEU A 143 -16.81 5.57 13.43
C LEU A 143 -17.12 5.73 14.93
N GLU A 144 -17.20 6.96 15.41
CA GLU A 144 -17.56 7.29 16.80
C GLU A 144 -19.06 7.63 16.93
N PRO A 145 -19.69 7.38 18.10
CA PRO A 145 -19.11 6.67 19.23
C PRO A 145 -18.97 5.17 18.96
N PHE A 146 -17.87 4.60 19.46
CA PHE A 146 -17.59 3.18 19.28
C PHE A 146 -18.69 2.29 19.86
N ARG A 147 -18.90 1.11 19.25
CA ARG A 147 -19.86 0.07 19.65
C ARG A 147 -21.34 0.48 19.57
N GLN A 148 -21.66 1.64 19.04
CA GLN A 148 -23.05 2.11 19.02
C GLN A 148 -23.72 1.86 17.66
N THR A 149 -23.19 2.41 16.60
CA THR A 149 -23.87 2.42 15.29
C THR A 149 -23.01 1.72 14.24
N PRO A 150 -23.53 0.66 13.59
CA PRO A 150 -22.87 0.09 12.45
C PRO A 150 -22.80 1.07 11.28
N VAL A 151 -21.67 1.06 10.59
CA VAL A 151 -21.43 1.82 9.36
C VAL A 151 -21.18 0.88 8.18
N VAL A 152 -21.34 1.39 7.00
CA VAL A 152 -21.01 0.67 5.76
C VAL A 152 -19.57 0.96 5.39
N PHE A 153 -18.76 -0.09 5.27
CA PHE A 153 -17.37 -0.03 4.88
C PHE A 153 -17.18 -0.69 3.53
N VAL A 154 -16.65 0.06 2.57
CA VAL A 154 -16.29 -0.45 1.25
C VAL A 154 -14.79 -0.65 1.18
N SER A 155 -14.36 -1.89 0.95
CA SER A 155 -12.93 -2.26 0.95
C SER A 155 -12.66 -3.53 0.18
N ALA A 156 -11.48 -3.64 -0.44
CA ALA A 156 -11.01 -4.87 -1.06
C ALA A 156 -10.92 -6.08 -0.11
N LEU A 157 -10.94 -5.84 1.20
CA LEU A 157 -10.94 -6.88 2.23
C LEU A 157 -12.29 -7.60 2.35
N ASN A 158 -13.36 -6.98 1.87
CA ASN A 158 -14.70 -7.53 1.93
C ASN A 158 -14.98 -8.38 0.67
N SER A 159 -16.01 -9.26 0.74
CA SER A 159 -16.38 -10.15 -0.36
C SER A 159 -16.70 -9.39 -1.65
N ARG A 160 -16.15 -9.86 -2.77
CA ARG A 160 -16.46 -9.36 -4.11
C ARG A 160 -17.90 -9.64 -4.53
N GLU A 161 -18.45 -10.76 -4.11
CA GLU A 161 -19.85 -11.14 -4.35
C GLU A 161 -20.83 -10.16 -3.71
N LYS A 162 -20.43 -9.51 -2.61
CA LYS A 162 -21.14 -8.43 -1.94
C LYS A 162 -20.62 -7.04 -2.35
N PHE A 163 -20.08 -6.90 -3.55
CA PHE A 163 -19.55 -5.64 -4.09
C PHE A 163 -18.50 -4.97 -3.20
N ASN A 164 -17.71 -5.76 -2.45
CA ASN A 164 -16.74 -5.27 -1.47
C ASN A 164 -17.34 -4.42 -0.32
N VAL A 165 -18.62 -4.62 -0.01
CA VAL A 165 -19.35 -3.91 1.05
C VAL A 165 -19.49 -4.80 2.27
N ALA A 166 -19.28 -4.22 3.45
CA ALA A 166 -19.62 -4.86 4.72
C ALA A 166 -20.22 -3.83 5.70
N PRO A 167 -21.28 -4.19 6.42
CA PRO A 167 -21.69 -3.48 7.62
C PRO A 167 -20.67 -3.79 8.72
N VAL A 168 -20.04 -2.77 9.29
CA VAL A 168 -19.01 -2.94 10.33
C VAL A 168 -19.37 -2.15 11.60
N LEU A 169 -19.03 -2.69 12.76
CA LEU A 169 -19.11 -2.00 14.04
C LEU A 169 -17.70 -1.64 14.51
N ALA A 170 -17.42 -0.36 14.64
CA ALA A 170 -16.16 0.12 15.21
C ALA A 170 -16.13 -0.17 16.73
N VAL A 171 -15.08 -0.85 17.18
CA VAL A 171 -14.93 -1.27 18.59
C VAL A 171 -14.06 -0.31 19.38
N GLY A 172 -12.94 0.16 18.80
CA GLY A 172 -12.03 1.08 19.44
C GLY A 172 -10.81 1.42 18.58
N LEU A 173 -10.00 2.34 19.08
CA LEU A 173 -8.70 2.64 18.46
C LEU A 173 -7.76 1.45 18.62
N ASN A 174 -6.95 1.21 17.59
CA ASN A 174 -5.87 0.24 17.68
C ASN A 174 -4.83 0.72 18.69
N PRO A 175 -4.51 -0.06 19.76
CA PRO A 175 -3.59 0.36 20.82
C PRO A 175 -2.19 0.73 20.33
N LEU A 176 -1.72 0.10 19.25
CA LEU A 176 -0.41 0.33 18.68
C LEU A 176 -0.40 1.35 17.52
N ASN A 177 -1.58 1.78 17.06
CA ASN A 177 -1.67 2.69 15.93
C ASN A 177 -2.87 3.64 16.04
N SER A 178 -2.65 4.85 16.51
CA SER A 178 -3.68 5.88 16.66
C SER A 178 -4.36 6.31 15.34
N ASN A 179 -3.81 5.93 14.20
CA ASN A 179 -4.42 6.14 12.87
C ASN A 179 -5.26 4.94 12.40
N SER A 180 -5.65 4.05 13.31
CA SER A 180 -6.39 2.84 12.99
C SER A 180 -7.51 2.59 13.99
N VAL A 181 -8.65 2.12 13.50
CA VAL A 181 -9.80 1.68 14.28
C VAL A 181 -10.04 0.20 14.03
N ILE A 182 -10.12 -0.57 15.09
CA ILE A 182 -10.52 -1.98 15.04
C ILE A 182 -12.03 -2.04 14.97
N ALA A 183 -12.54 -2.78 13.99
CA ALA A 183 -13.97 -2.99 13.76
C ALA A 183 -14.28 -4.47 13.52
N VAL A 184 -15.53 -4.85 13.71
CA VAL A 184 -16.05 -6.20 13.42
C VAL A 184 -16.99 -6.12 12.23
N ASP A 185 -16.81 -7.02 11.26
CA ASP A 185 -17.69 -7.20 10.12
C ASP A 185 -18.94 -7.98 10.54
N LEU A 186 -20.04 -7.29 10.60
CA LEU A 186 -21.32 -7.85 11.03
C LEU A 186 -22.07 -8.64 9.94
N SER A 187 -21.52 -8.73 8.74
CA SER A 187 -22.08 -9.58 7.68
C SER A 187 -21.65 -11.06 7.80
N LEU A 188 -20.66 -11.34 8.64
CA LEU A 188 -20.08 -12.65 8.90
C LEU A 188 -20.51 -13.20 10.26
N ASP A 189 -20.30 -14.49 10.48
CA ASP A 189 -20.51 -15.10 11.79
C ASP A 189 -19.50 -14.53 12.80
N ILE A 190 -20.00 -14.05 13.93
CA ILE A 190 -19.20 -13.47 15.00
C ILE A 190 -19.08 -14.37 16.23
N ASP A 191 -19.85 -15.45 16.31
CA ASP A 191 -19.93 -16.29 17.52
C ASP A 191 -18.55 -16.90 17.87
N PRO A 192 -17.71 -17.38 16.92
CA PRO A 192 -16.36 -17.81 17.24
C PRO A 192 -15.46 -16.71 17.80
N LEU A 193 -15.68 -15.46 17.40
CA LEU A 193 -14.92 -14.31 17.91
C LEU A 193 -15.35 -13.94 19.35
N LEU A 194 -16.61 -14.15 19.70
CA LEU A 194 -17.12 -13.86 21.04
C LEU A 194 -16.53 -14.81 22.10
N GLU A 195 -16.23 -16.05 21.71
CA GLU A 195 -15.67 -17.08 22.59
C GLU A 195 -14.13 -17.02 22.68
N ALA A 196 -13.48 -16.37 21.70
CA ALA A 196 -12.03 -16.37 21.58
C ALA A 196 -11.34 -15.47 22.64
N THR A 197 -10.23 -15.94 23.17
CA THR A 197 -9.32 -15.15 23.99
C THR A 197 -8.48 -14.18 23.15
N SER A 198 -7.91 -13.15 23.77
CA SER A 198 -7.02 -12.21 23.07
C SER A 198 -5.80 -12.90 22.43
N GLU A 199 -5.33 -14.01 22.99
CA GLU A 199 -4.22 -14.78 22.45
C GLU A 199 -4.63 -15.57 21.21
N GLU A 200 -5.81 -16.21 21.22
CA GLU A 200 -6.36 -16.90 20.05
C GLU A 200 -6.68 -15.92 18.91
N ILE A 201 -7.23 -14.75 19.24
CA ILE A 201 -7.46 -13.68 18.25
C ILE A 201 -6.14 -13.27 17.60
N ARG A 202 -5.10 -13.03 18.39
CA ARG A 202 -3.76 -12.65 17.89
C ARG A 202 -3.17 -13.75 17.01
N HIS A 203 -3.26 -14.99 17.43
CA HIS A 203 -2.79 -16.13 16.66
C HIS A 203 -3.52 -16.22 15.31
N ASN A 204 -4.84 -16.10 15.32
CA ASN A 204 -5.66 -16.12 14.10
C ASN A 204 -5.28 -14.99 13.14
N LEU A 205 -5.07 -13.76 13.63
CA LEU A 205 -4.64 -12.62 12.80
C LEU A 205 -3.31 -12.86 12.07
N LEU A 206 -2.41 -13.66 12.67
CA LEU A 206 -1.07 -13.93 12.14
C LEU A 206 -1.01 -15.14 11.22
N THR A 207 -1.81 -16.18 11.49
CA THR A 207 -1.62 -17.50 10.90
C THR A 207 -2.79 -18.01 10.05
N ALA A 208 -4.02 -17.50 10.30
CA ALA A 208 -5.20 -18.03 9.64
C ALA A 208 -5.24 -17.73 8.14
N SER A 209 -5.76 -18.67 7.36
CA SER A 209 -6.13 -18.45 5.96
C SER A 209 -7.18 -17.35 5.83
N LYS A 210 -7.43 -16.87 4.62
CA LYS A 210 -8.43 -15.80 4.42
C LYS A 210 -9.85 -16.25 4.83
N GLU A 211 -10.15 -17.53 4.63
CA GLU A 211 -11.46 -18.12 4.94
C GLU A 211 -11.67 -18.31 6.44
N ASP A 212 -10.60 -18.62 7.18
CA ASP A 212 -10.63 -18.96 8.62
C ASP A 212 -10.40 -17.74 9.52
N ARG A 213 -10.21 -16.54 8.93
CA ARG A 213 -9.97 -15.30 9.72
C ARG A 213 -11.23 -14.85 10.43
N TYR A 214 -11.07 -14.49 11.68
CA TYR A 214 -12.12 -13.77 12.40
C TYR A 214 -12.59 -12.53 11.63
N PRO A 215 -13.87 -12.15 11.78
CA PRO A 215 -14.48 -11.05 11.05
C PRO A 215 -13.98 -9.67 11.53
N ILE A 216 -12.68 -9.53 11.71
CA ILE A 216 -12.04 -8.31 12.20
C ILE A 216 -11.57 -7.46 11.02
N ARG A 217 -11.73 -6.14 11.13
CA ARG A 217 -11.27 -5.15 10.17
C ARG A 217 -10.41 -4.10 10.87
N ASP A 218 -9.25 -3.82 10.28
CA ASP A 218 -8.38 -2.72 10.67
C ASP A 218 -8.59 -1.55 9.70
N ILE A 219 -9.35 -0.54 10.12
CA ILE A 219 -9.72 0.61 9.31
C ILE A 219 -8.69 1.71 9.50
N ARG A 220 -7.82 1.90 8.52
CA ARG A 220 -6.76 2.91 8.52
C ARG A 220 -7.31 4.29 8.20
N LEU A 221 -7.46 5.15 9.23
CA LEU A 221 -8.06 6.47 9.13
C LEU A 221 -7.34 7.40 8.13
N ASN A 222 -6.04 7.22 7.98
CA ASN A 222 -5.17 8.02 7.11
C ASN A 222 -4.97 7.43 5.70
N LYS A 223 -5.71 6.36 5.34
CA LYS A 223 -5.69 5.75 3.98
C LYS A 223 -7.02 5.97 3.25
N CYS A 224 -7.69 7.10 3.47
CA CYS A 224 -8.95 7.46 2.82
C CYS A 224 -9.96 6.29 2.76
N PRO A 225 -10.27 5.60 3.86
CA PRO A 225 -11.19 4.47 3.82
C PRO A 225 -12.59 4.96 3.45
N PHE A 226 -13.28 4.24 2.57
CA PHE A 226 -14.66 4.58 2.25
C PHE A 226 -15.59 4.03 3.34
N VAL A 227 -15.98 4.91 4.24
CA VAL A 227 -16.93 4.64 5.34
C VAL A 227 -18.11 5.57 5.21
N VAL A 228 -19.32 5.04 5.34
CA VAL A 228 -20.57 5.83 5.22
C VAL A 228 -21.63 5.25 6.13
N THR A 229 -22.61 6.07 6.53
CA THR A 229 -23.73 5.63 7.35
C THR A 229 -24.67 4.70 6.57
N LYS A 230 -25.44 3.86 7.28
CA LYS A 230 -26.31 2.83 6.69
C LYS A 230 -27.41 3.39 5.79
N GLU A 231 -27.82 4.63 5.99
CA GLU A 231 -28.90 5.30 5.24
C GLU A 231 -28.57 5.44 3.75
N VAL A 232 -27.30 5.36 3.36
CA VAL A 232 -26.87 5.34 1.96
C VAL A 232 -27.32 4.07 1.24
N VAL A 233 -27.53 2.96 1.97
CA VAL A 233 -28.01 1.70 1.43
C VAL A 233 -29.53 1.72 1.37
N THR A 234 -30.05 2.28 0.28
CA THR A 234 -31.51 2.28 0.00
C THR A 234 -32.00 0.87 -0.29
N GLN A 235 -33.33 0.67 -0.29
CA GLN A 235 -33.91 -0.64 -0.68
C GLN A 235 -33.42 -1.13 -2.04
N ARG A 236 -33.27 -0.24 -3.02
CA ARG A 236 -32.74 -0.56 -4.36
C ARG A 236 -31.30 -1.09 -4.28
N ILE A 237 -30.46 -0.46 -3.48
CA ILE A 237 -29.07 -0.87 -3.29
C ILE A 237 -29.04 -2.20 -2.50
N ASN A 238 -29.84 -2.32 -1.45
CA ASN A 238 -29.87 -3.53 -0.65
C ASN A 238 -30.41 -4.75 -1.41
N HIS A 239 -31.18 -4.52 -2.47
CA HIS A 239 -31.67 -5.60 -3.34
C HIS A 239 -30.52 -6.46 -3.89
N TYR A 240 -29.39 -5.86 -4.27
CA TYR A 240 -28.22 -6.57 -4.77
C TYR A 240 -27.13 -6.81 -3.70
N LEU A 241 -27.01 -5.95 -2.68
CA LEU A 241 -26.07 -6.17 -1.58
C LEU A 241 -26.51 -7.29 -0.64
N LYS A 242 -27.81 -7.50 -0.53
CA LYS A 242 -28.44 -8.51 0.35
C LYS A 242 -27.95 -8.45 1.81
N ILE A 243 -27.85 -7.22 2.35
CA ILE A 243 -27.50 -7.04 3.75
C ILE A 243 -28.75 -7.29 4.59
N ASP A 244 -28.64 -8.25 5.50
CA ASP A 244 -29.67 -8.49 6.52
C ASP A 244 -29.43 -7.52 7.71
N TRP A 245 -30.17 -6.43 7.72
CA TRP A 245 -30.04 -5.40 8.76
C TRP A 245 -30.58 -5.82 10.13
N GLU A 246 -31.48 -6.80 10.18
CA GLU A 246 -31.96 -7.38 11.43
C GLU A 246 -30.86 -8.23 12.08
N GLU A 247 -30.22 -9.07 11.28
CA GLU A 247 -29.09 -9.85 11.75
C GLU A 247 -27.87 -8.97 12.13
N VAL A 248 -27.60 -7.91 11.37
CA VAL A 248 -26.57 -6.91 11.72
C VAL A 248 -26.85 -6.31 13.10
N GLU A 249 -28.11 -5.97 13.40
CA GLU A 249 -28.47 -5.40 14.68
C GLU A 249 -28.37 -6.45 15.82
N ASN A 250 -28.80 -7.69 15.56
CA ASN A 250 -28.66 -8.80 16.51
C ASN A 250 -27.19 -9.03 16.90
N ARG A 251 -26.29 -9.06 15.90
CA ARG A 251 -24.85 -9.19 16.12
C ARG A 251 -24.26 -7.99 16.84
N ARG A 252 -24.69 -6.77 16.50
CA ARG A 252 -24.27 -5.55 17.21
C ARG A 252 -24.60 -5.64 18.70
N LEU A 253 -25.78 -6.14 19.06
CA LEU A 253 -26.21 -6.28 20.46
C LEU A 253 -25.32 -7.29 21.22
N LYS A 254 -24.88 -8.36 20.60
CA LYS A 254 -23.95 -9.32 21.21
C LYS A 254 -22.57 -8.69 21.54
N LEU A 255 -22.18 -7.62 20.86
CA LEU A 255 -20.86 -6.96 21.00
C LEU A 255 -20.85 -5.80 22.02
N GLN A 256 -21.90 -5.62 22.83
CA GLN A 256 -22.00 -4.46 23.74
C GLN A 256 -21.19 -4.60 25.05
N GLY A 257 -20.72 -5.80 25.37
CA GLY A 257 -19.98 -6.04 26.61
C GLY A 257 -18.60 -5.37 26.62
N ASP A 258 -18.23 -4.73 27.75
CA ASP A 258 -16.91 -4.12 27.91
C ASP A 258 -15.80 -5.17 27.83
N TRP A 259 -16.03 -6.33 28.42
CA TRP A 259 -15.09 -7.46 28.34
C TRP A 259 -14.72 -7.82 26.90
N PHE A 260 -15.69 -7.86 25.99
CA PHE A 260 -15.41 -8.17 24.58
C PHE A 260 -14.47 -7.15 23.95
N SER A 261 -14.75 -5.85 24.16
CA SER A 261 -13.91 -4.79 23.57
C SER A 261 -12.50 -4.77 24.15
N GLU A 262 -12.36 -4.96 25.46
CA GLU A 262 -11.06 -5.05 26.12
C GLU A 262 -10.25 -6.26 25.61
N ASN A 263 -10.89 -7.43 25.53
CA ASN A 263 -10.28 -8.65 25.01
C ASN A 263 -9.82 -8.49 23.55
N LEU A 264 -10.69 -7.97 22.68
CA LEU A 264 -10.36 -7.74 21.28
C LEU A 264 -9.21 -6.73 21.13
N LEU A 265 -9.25 -5.59 21.80
CA LEU A 265 -8.21 -4.57 21.71
C LEU A 265 -6.89 -5.05 22.31
N SER A 266 -6.94 -5.87 23.37
CA SER A 266 -5.74 -6.50 23.95
C SER A 266 -4.99 -7.38 22.96
N ALA A 267 -5.70 -8.04 22.03
CA ALA A 267 -5.05 -8.80 20.95
C ALA A 267 -4.14 -7.94 20.06
N PHE A 268 -4.40 -6.66 19.95
CA PHE A 268 -3.63 -5.68 19.17
C PHE A 268 -2.59 -4.91 19.99
N SER A 269 -2.44 -5.20 21.31
CA SER A 269 -1.52 -4.46 22.19
C SER A 269 -0.09 -5.01 22.17
N VAL A 270 0.16 -6.10 21.47
CA VAL A 270 1.49 -6.74 21.40
C VAL A 270 2.10 -6.46 20.03
N HIS A 271 3.29 -5.86 20.04
CA HIS A 271 4.05 -5.68 18.81
C HIS A 271 4.37 -7.05 18.18
N PRO A 272 4.22 -7.21 16.86
CA PRO A 272 4.75 -8.38 16.21
C PRO A 272 6.26 -8.48 16.47
N PRO A 273 6.82 -9.69 16.53
CA PRO A 273 8.25 -9.84 16.72
C PRO A 273 9.00 -9.07 15.64
N MET A 274 10.02 -8.31 16.04
CA MET A 274 10.90 -7.64 15.09
C MET A 274 11.50 -8.71 14.18
N ARG A 275 11.32 -8.57 12.88
CA ARG A 275 12.06 -9.37 11.91
C ARG A 275 13.45 -8.76 11.80
N GLU A 276 14.49 -9.59 11.80
CA GLU A 276 15.82 -9.17 11.34
C GLU A 276 15.73 -8.92 9.84
N GLU A 277 15.18 -7.78 9.47
CA GLU A 277 15.04 -7.42 8.08
C GLU A 277 16.23 -6.56 7.64
N ASP A 278 16.48 -6.60 6.34
CA ASP A 278 17.43 -5.71 5.69
C ASP A 278 17.10 -4.25 6.04
N PRO A 279 18.06 -3.42 6.45
CA PRO A 279 17.85 -2.00 6.74
C PRO A 279 17.04 -1.25 5.70
N ASP A 280 17.11 -1.61 4.41
CA ASP A 280 16.28 -1.01 3.35
C ASP A 280 14.78 -1.30 3.55
N ALA A 281 14.42 -2.39 4.26
CA ALA A 281 13.04 -2.79 4.57
C ALA A 281 12.56 -2.35 5.96
N SER A 282 13.43 -1.73 6.78
CA SER A 282 13.20 -1.45 8.20
C SER A 282 12.40 -0.14 8.48
N LEU A 283 11.69 0.40 7.50
CA LEU A 283 10.91 1.64 7.65
C LEU A 283 9.91 1.57 8.81
N TYR A 284 9.27 0.42 9.02
CA TYR A 284 8.22 0.22 10.02
C TYR A 284 8.70 -0.39 11.34
N ASP A 285 10.01 -0.56 11.54
CA ASP A 285 10.57 -1.17 12.75
C ASP A 285 10.61 -0.23 13.96
N GLY A 286 10.03 0.94 13.85
CA GLY A 286 9.90 1.94 14.89
C GLY A 286 10.18 3.36 14.42
N PHE A 287 9.84 4.31 15.28
CA PHE A 287 10.12 5.73 15.01
C PHE A 287 11.60 6.03 15.26
N LEU A 288 12.14 6.92 14.45
CA LEU A 288 13.49 7.45 14.65
C LEU A 288 13.55 8.29 15.92
N SER A 289 14.69 8.28 16.59
CA SER A 289 14.94 9.16 17.73
C SER A 289 15.01 10.61 17.30
N ASP A 290 14.59 11.55 18.16
CA ASP A 290 14.69 12.99 17.90
C ASP A 290 16.13 13.41 17.58
N GLN A 291 17.11 12.73 18.20
CA GLN A 291 18.52 12.97 17.95
C GLN A 291 18.93 12.59 16.51
N ASP A 292 18.45 11.46 16.01
CA ASP A 292 18.75 11.05 14.65
C ASP A 292 17.99 11.87 13.61
N VAL A 293 16.73 12.23 13.90
CA VAL A 293 15.96 13.16 13.06
C VAL A 293 16.67 14.50 12.92
N ALA A 294 17.23 15.06 14.02
CA ALA A 294 17.98 16.32 13.99
C ALA A 294 19.27 16.23 13.13
N LYS A 295 19.89 15.05 13.03
CA LYS A 295 21.07 14.82 12.18
C LYS A 295 20.72 14.66 10.69
N MET A 296 19.49 14.30 10.36
CA MET A 296 19.09 14.07 8.98
C MET A 296 19.07 15.34 8.14
N GLU A 297 18.68 16.49 8.71
CA GLU A 297 18.60 17.75 7.97
C GLU A 297 19.97 18.22 7.46
N PRO A 298 21.00 18.43 8.31
CA PRO A 298 22.34 18.82 7.84
C PRO A 298 22.98 17.77 6.93
N PHE A 299 22.69 16.49 7.15
CA PHE A 299 23.13 15.41 6.28
C PHE A 299 22.54 15.53 4.87
N ASN A 300 21.23 15.78 4.75
CA ASN A 300 20.55 15.97 3.46
C ASN A 300 21.00 17.26 2.75
N GLU A 301 21.23 18.34 3.47
CA GLU A 301 21.76 19.59 2.87
C GLU A 301 23.14 19.36 2.25
N ALA A 302 24.03 18.68 2.96
CA ALA A 302 25.33 18.32 2.39
C ALA A 302 25.23 17.47 1.13
N ILE A 303 24.29 16.50 1.11
CA ILE A 303 24.04 15.66 -0.07
C ILE A 303 23.52 16.49 -1.26
N LYS A 304 22.60 17.45 -1.01
CA LYS A 304 22.10 18.36 -2.06
C LYS A 304 23.23 19.20 -2.68
N GLU A 305 24.21 19.58 -1.87
CA GLU A 305 25.41 20.27 -2.32
C GLU A 305 26.44 19.34 -3.01
N ASN A 306 26.07 18.08 -3.28
CA ASN A 306 26.96 17.04 -3.81
C ASN A 306 28.21 16.80 -2.94
N ARG A 307 28.05 16.93 -1.64
CA ARG A 307 29.10 16.77 -0.62
C ARG A 307 28.73 15.64 0.34
N TRP A 308 29.63 14.73 0.57
CA TRP A 308 29.44 13.70 1.59
C TRP A 308 29.76 14.26 2.99
N LEU A 309 28.84 14.07 3.94
CA LEU A 309 29.01 14.39 5.35
C LEU A 309 29.04 13.10 6.15
N ASP A 310 30.18 12.80 6.77
CA ASP A 310 30.29 11.66 7.67
C ASP A 310 29.47 11.91 8.94
N THR A 311 28.31 11.25 9.00
CA THR A 311 27.36 11.37 10.10
C THR A 311 27.21 10.03 10.79
N GLN A 312 27.43 10.02 12.11
CA GLN A 312 27.16 8.85 12.94
C GLN A 312 25.76 8.95 13.55
N PHE A 313 24.87 8.09 13.12
CA PHE A 313 23.52 7.96 13.67
C PHE A 313 23.55 7.04 14.91
N THR A 314 22.58 7.24 15.80
CA THR A 314 22.41 6.40 16.99
C THR A 314 21.90 5.02 16.62
N GLU A 315 20.97 4.99 15.66
CA GLU A 315 20.41 3.73 15.16
C GLU A 315 21.31 3.06 14.11
N SER A 316 21.62 1.78 14.33
CA SER A 316 22.50 1.00 13.44
C SER A 316 21.95 0.88 12.02
N ARG A 317 20.61 0.79 11.86
CA ARG A 317 19.97 0.73 10.56
C ARG A 317 20.25 1.98 9.72
N LEU A 318 20.26 3.18 10.31
CA LEU A 318 20.59 4.42 9.61
C LEU A 318 22.05 4.46 9.17
N ASN A 319 22.98 3.98 9.98
CA ASN A 319 24.40 3.89 9.59
C ASN A 319 24.58 2.95 8.39
N SER A 320 23.85 1.84 8.38
CA SER A 320 23.84 0.91 7.23
C SER A 320 23.26 1.55 5.97
N LEU A 321 22.13 2.27 6.09
CA LEU A 321 21.53 3.01 4.98
C LEU A 321 22.45 4.12 4.47
N ALA A 322 23.15 4.87 5.34
CA ALA A 322 24.12 5.89 4.96
C ALA A 322 25.28 5.28 4.14
N SER A 323 25.83 4.16 4.58
CA SER A 323 26.87 3.44 3.84
C SER A 323 26.39 3.01 2.46
N ARG A 324 25.15 2.51 2.35
CA ARG A 324 24.54 2.14 1.06
C ARG A 324 24.27 3.34 0.16
N LEU A 325 23.80 4.45 0.73
CA LEU A 325 23.62 5.72 0.01
C LEU A 325 24.95 6.26 -0.53
N LYS A 326 26.01 6.24 0.32
CA LYS A 326 27.37 6.58 -0.10
C LYS A 326 27.81 5.78 -1.32
N ALA A 327 27.63 4.45 -1.27
CA ALA A 327 28.01 3.56 -2.34
C ALA A 327 27.24 3.79 -3.66
N ARG A 328 25.95 4.11 -3.56
CA ARG A 328 25.10 4.36 -4.75
C ARG A 328 25.34 5.74 -5.37
N SER A 329 25.49 6.78 -4.52
CA SER A 329 25.44 8.17 -4.96
C SER A 329 26.80 8.89 -4.90
N PHE A 330 27.70 8.46 -4.02
CA PHE A 330 29.01 9.08 -3.77
C PHE A 330 30.15 8.06 -3.80
N PRO A 331 30.26 7.19 -4.84
CA PRO A 331 31.28 6.14 -4.88
C PRO A 331 32.71 6.70 -4.85
N HIS A 332 32.92 7.91 -5.31
CA HIS A 332 34.20 8.62 -5.29
C HIS A 332 34.67 9.03 -3.86
N CYS A 333 33.74 9.08 -2.91
CA CYS A 333 34.04 9.34 -1.51
C CYS A 333 34.34 8.08 -0.69
N MET A 334 34.26 6.89 -1.31
CA MET A 334 34.48 5.62 -0.64
C MET A 334 35.97 5.28 -0.54
N SER A 335 36.39 4.81 0.63
CA SER A 335 37.68 4.14 0.81
C SER A 335 37.69 2.78 0.08
N GLU A 336 38.87 2.23 -0.17
CA GLU A 336 39.00 0.89 -0.76
C GLU A 336 38.31 -0.20 0.07
N SER A 337 38.34 -0.09 1.40
CA SER A 337 37.66 -1.03 2.29
C SER A 337 36.15 -0.94 2.14
N GLU A 338 35.58 0.27 2.06
CA GLU A 338 34.13 0.48 1.83
C GLU A 338 33.73 -0.06 0.45
N GLN A 339 34.52 0.16 -0.60
CA GLN A 339 34.25 -0.39 -1.93
C GLN A 339 34.23 -1.92 -1.93
N ARG A 340 35.20 -2.57 -1.25
CA ARG A 340 35.20 -4.03 -1.11
C ARG A 340 33.98 -4.54 -0.34
N ASN A 341 33.64 -3.89 0.77
CA ASN A 341 32.47 -4.26 1.59
C ASN A 341 31.17 -4.13 0.80
N TRP A 342 31.04 -3.04 0.03
CA TRP A 342 29.89 -2.86 -0.87
C TRP A 342 29.82 -3.93 -1.95
N GLY A 343 30.93 -4.25 -2.60
CA GLY A 343 31.00 -5.32 -3.60
C GLY A 343 30.58 -6.68 -3.03
N ASN A 344 31.06 -7.02 -1.83
CA ASN A 344 30.70 -8.25 -1.14
C ASN A 344 29.21 -8.28 -0.76
N PHE A 345 28.68 -7.15 -0.28
CA PHE A 345 27.26 -7.03 0.04
C PHE A 345 26.38 -7.24 -1.18
N VAL A 346 26.68 -6.57 -2.32
CA VAL A 346 25.91 -6.73 -3.56
C VAL A 346 26.01 -8.15 -4.09
N ARG A 347 27.24 -8.74 -4.08
CA ARG A 347 27.43 -10.14 -4.50
C ARG A 347 26.56 -11.08 -3.65
N LYS A 348 26.61 -10.94 -2.32
CA LYS A 348 25.79 -11.75 -1.41
C LYS A 348 24.30 -11.62 -1.73
N LYS A 349 23.80 -10.40 -1.95
CA LYS A 349 22.38 -10.18 -2.32
C LYS A 349 22.01 -10.83 -3.65
N LEU A 350 22.89 -10.81 -4.63
CA LEU A 350 22.63 -11.40 -5.95
C LEU A 350 22.69 -12.94 -5.95
N THR A 351 23.41 -13.55 -4.99
CA THR A 351 23.65 -15.01 -4.97
C THR A 351 23.01 -15.75 -3.80
N SER A 352 22.30 -15.06 -2.88
CA SER A 352 21.63 -15.68 -1.73
C SER A 352 20.11 -15.63 -1.88
N ASP A 353 19.44 -16.64 -1.32
CA ASP A 353 17.99 -16.64 -1.18
C ASP A 353 17.50 -15.47 -0.33
N GLY A 354 16.37 -14.90 -0.69
CA GLY A 354 15.79 -13.78 0.04
C GLY A 354 14.49 -13.29 -0.62
N PRO A 355 13.87 -12.22 -0.10
CA PRO A 355 12.68 -11.63 -0.69
C PRO A 355 12.97 -10.80 -1.97
N TRP A 356 14.20 -10.80 -2.43
CA TRP A 356 14.66 -10.14 -3.65
C TRP A 356 14.95 -11.15 -4.76
N LEU A 357 14.97 -10.69 -5.98
CA LEU A 357 15.31 -11.50 -7.15
C LEU A 357 16.81 -11.78 -7.17
N GLY A 358 17.22 -13.04 -6.96
CA GLY A 358 18.59 -13.50 -7.14
C GLY A 358 18.97 -13.59 -8.62
N ILE A 359 20.28 -13.68 -8.90
CA ILE A 359 20.77 -13.70 -10.29
C ILE A 359 20.33 -14.96 -11.04
N ASP A 360 20.25 -16.09 -10.35
CA ASP A 360 19.86 -17.37 -10.92
C ASP A 360 18.37 -17.36 -11.27
N GLU A 361 17.52 -16.98 -10.31
CA GLU A 361 16.08 -16.80 -10.53
C GLU A 361 15.79 -15.77 -11.64
N TYR A 362 16.62 -14.71 -11.74
CA TYR A 362 16.51 -13.72 -12.81
C TYR A 362 16.68 -14.37 -14.19
N PHE A 363 17.71 -15.19 -14.38
CA PHE A 363 17.92 -15.88 -15.65
C PHE A 363 16.91 -16.97 -15.92
N GLU A 364 16.43 -17.71 -14.91
CA GLU A 364 15.34 -18.67 -15.04
C GLU A 364 14.08 -17.99 -15.54
N LYS A 365 13.65 -16.89 -14.92
CA LYS A 365 12.48 -16.11 -15.36
C LYS A 365 12.60 -15.59 -16.78
N ILE A 366 13.77 -15.11 -17.18
CA ILE A 366 13.99 -14.68 -18.57
C ILE A 366 13.88 -15.88 -19.51
N GLY A 367 14.40 -17.06 -19.15
CA GLY A 367 14.29 -18.28 -19.92
C GLY A 367 12.82 -18.71 -20.11
N GLU A 368 12.00 -18.64 -19.07
CA GLU A 368 10.56 -18.92 -19.15
C GLU A 368 9.83 -17.91 -20.05
N LEU A 369 10.10 -16.62 -19.87
CA LEU A 369 9.50 -15.57 -20.69
C LEU A 369 9.90 -15.71 -22.16
N SER A 370 11.15 -16.10 -22.44
CA SER A 370 11.63 -16.32 -23.79
C SER A 370 10.92 -17.49 -24.48
N LYS A 371 10.63 -18.59 -23.74
CA LYS A 371 9.82 -19.69 -24.27
C LYS A 371 8.40 -19.24 -24.60
N ASN A 372 7.76 -18.48 -23.70
CA ASN A 372 6.41 -17.98 -23.92
C ASN A 372 6.32 -16.94 -25.05
N ALA A 373 7.40 -16.17 -25.30
CA ALA A 373 7.48 -15.20 -26.39
C ALA A 373 7.61 -15.87 -27.76
N LEU A 374 8.14 -17.10 -27.85
CA LEU A 374 8.18 -17.89 -29.09
C LEU A 374 6.78 -18.23 -29.59
N ASP A 375 5.82 -18.39 -28.70
CA ASP A 375 4.41 -18.68 -29.02
C ASP A 375 3.61 -17.44 -29.42
N ARG A 376 4.18 -16.23 -29.20
CA ARG A 376 3.56 -14.94 -29.54
C ARG A 376 4.57 -14.09 -30.32
N PRO A 377 4.55 -14.07 -31.65
CA PRO A 377 5.55 -13.37 -32.44
C PRO A 377 5.37 -11.84 -32.35
N ASN A 378 5.78 -11.25 -31.24
CA ASN A 378 5.97 -9.82 -31.10
C ASN A 378 7.47 -9.53 -31.06
N THR A 379 7.99 -8.88 -32.10
CA THR A 379 9.42 -8.59 -32.27
C THR A 379 9.99 -7.70 -31.15
N SER A 380 9.18 -6.89 -30.48
CA SER A 380 9.64 -6.01 -29.40
C SER A 380 10.02 -6.78 -28.15
N ASP A 381 9.31 -7.88 -27.82
CA ASP A 381 9.55 -8.66 -26.61
C ASP A 381 10.92 -9.36 -26.66
N HIS A 382 11.33 -9.84 -27.82
CA HIS A 382 12.65 -10.45 -28.01
C HIS A 382 13.80 -9.46 -27.76
N LEU A 383 13.68 -8.23 -28.24
CA LEU A 383 14.71 -7.19 -28.02
C LEU A 383 14.83 -6.83 -26.53
N ILE A 384 13.70 -6.72 -25.84
CA ILE A 384 13.68 -6.47 -24.39
C ILE A 384 14.35 -7.61 -23.62
N LEU A 385 14.03 -8.86 -23.95
CA LEU A 385 14.62 -10.04 -23.29
C LEU A 385 16.13 -10.15 -23.56
N GLU A 386 16.58 -9.87 -24.77
CA GLU A 386 18.01 -9.80 -25.09
C GLU A 386 18.75 -8.73 -24.26
N ASP A 387 18.15 -7.54 -24.11
CA ASP A 387 18.76 -6.47 -23.33
C ASP A 387 18.77 -6.78 -21.83
N LEU A 388 17.74 -7.48 -21.30
CA LEU A 388 17.74 -8.01 -19.94
C LEU A 388 18.86 -9.05 -19.75
N ILE A 389 19.06 -9.99 -20.69
CA ILE A 389 20.18 -10.94 -20.65
C ILE A 389 21.52 -10.22 -20.59
N LYS A 390 21.73 -9.22 -21.47
CA LYS A 390 22.96 -8.41 -21.49
C LYS A 390 23.16 -7.69 -20.14
N HIS A 391 22.08 -7.14 -19.57
CA HIS A 391 22.11 -6.48 -18.26
C HIS A 391 22.54 -7.42 -17.14
N GLY A 392 21.91 -8.60 -17.04
CA GLY A 392 22.25 -9.62 -16.06
C GLY A 392 23.72 -10.08 -16.15
N ARG A 393 24.20 -10.35 -17.37
CA ARG A 393 25.62 -10.71 -17.61
C ARG A 393 26.58 -9.60 -17.20
N LYS A 394 26.24 -8.34 -17.46
CA LYS A 394 27.02 -7.17 -17.03
C LYS A 394 27.08 -7.06 -15.50
N LEU A 395 25.98 -7.32 -14.81
CA LEU A 395 25.94 -7.35 -13.35
C LEU A 395 26.80 -8.48 -12.80
N ALA A 396 26.65 -9.70 -13.31
CA ALA A 396 27.45 -10.86 -12.90
C ALA A 396 28.94 -10.60 -13.07
N SER A 397 29.35 -10.10 -14.23
CA SER A 397 30.76 -9.72 -14.50
C SER A 397 31.28 -8.66 -13.54
N ARG A 398 30.49 -7.59 -13.31
CA ARG A 398 30.85 -6.47 -12.41
C ARG A 398 31.13 -6.94 -11.00
N TYR A 399 30.35 -7.90 -10.49
CA TYR A 399 30.44 -8.41 -9.11
C TYR A 399 31.12 -9.78 -9.03
N GLN A 400 31.77 -10.24 -10.11
CA GLN A 400 32.54 -11.49 -10.20
C GLN A 400 31.69 -12.70 -9.77
N ILE A 401 30.47 -12.80 -10.27
CA ILE A 401 29.55 -13.91 -10.07
C ILE A 401 29.74 -14.88 -11.24
N ASP A 402 29.96 -16.14 -10.93
CA ASP A 402 30.10 -17.22 -11.90
C ASP A 402 28.72 -17.74 -12.29
N LEU A 403 28.31 -17.52 -13.53
CA LEU A 403 27.02 -17.95 -14.07
C LEU A 403 27.01 -19.43 -14.54
N ASP A 404 28.17 -20.07 -14.60
CA ASP A 404 28.28 -21.47 -15.04
C ASP A 404 28.01 -22.48 -13.89
N LYS A 405 27.76 -21.94 -12.68
CA LYS A 405 27.39 -22.73 -11.49
C LYS A 405 25.91 -22.60 -11.11
N ALA A 406 25.16 -21.90 -11.93
CA ALA A 406 23.73 -21.62 -11.75
C ALA A 406 22.85 -22.58 -12.54
#